data_970d22305c4b700b8991bd80733eb63c
#
_entry.id   970d22305c4b700b8991bd80733eb63c
#
_cell.length_a   1.000
_cell.length_b   1.000
_cell.length_c   1.000
_cell.angle_alpha   90.00
_cell.angle_beta   90.00
_cell.angle_gamma   90.00
#
_symmetry.space_group_name_H-M   'P 1'
#
loop_
_entity.id
_entity.type
_entity.pdbx_description
1 polymer ?
#
loop_
_entity_poly.entity_id
_entity_poly.type
_entity_poly.pdbx_seq_one_letter_code
_entity_poly.pdbx_strand_id
1 'polypeptide(L)'
;MYTIKTLNAISPVGLAKLNKNLFDVSVDTDTPDGILVRSADLLNTAFNDNLLAIARAGAGVNNIPLDRCSEQGIVVFNTPGANANAVAELVIGMLIAGSRNVPAAAQWAQSLAGDAAMAKSVEKGKKQFVGNEIKGKTLGVIGLGAIGSRVANCAIALGMEVYGYDPYISIDAAWNLSSQVHHCVNLNDMLPLCDYITIHVPYLPTTKDTINAQTLTLCKDGVKILNYARGELVNTPALLDALETGKVSGYMTDFPTEALLGKAGVICTPHLGASTPEAEDNCAVMAALEISDYLKNGNITHSVNLPEVVQPRAGGKRICIIHKNEPGMISQITALTTEAGLNIENMVNKSKKNMAYTMLDATGAVNAALAEKLSAIPAVIRVRIL
;
A
#
# COMPACT_ATOMS: atom_id res chain seq x y z
N MET A 1 -3.44 -22.63 -21.23
CA MET A 1 -3.12 -21.18 -21.36
C MET A 1 -4.09 -20.46 -20.43
N TYR A 2 -3.61 -19.58 -19.57
CA TYR A 2 -4.47 -18.83 -18.63
C TYR A 2 -5.02 -17.56 -19.30
N THR A 3 -6.28 -17.24 -19.02
CA THR A 3 -6.92 -16.02 -19.53
C THR A 3 -6.93 -14.94 -18.44
N ILE A 4 -6.37 -13.78 -18.75
CA ILE A 4 -6.30 -12.63 -17.84
C ILE A 4 -7.21 -11.51 -18.35
N LYS A 5 -8.22 -11.15 -17.55
CA LYS A 5 -9.07 -9.98 -17.83
C LYS A 5 -8.43 -8.72 -17.27
N THR A 6 -8.37 -7.66 -18.07
CA THR A 6 -7.96 -6.34 -17.59
C THR A 6 -9.18 -5.46 -17.41
N LEU A 7 -9.25 -4.78 -16.25
CA LEU A 7 -10.28 -3.80 -15.93
C LEU A 7 -9.62 -2.45 -15.68
N ASN A 8 -10.09 -1.42 -16.38
CA ASN A 8 -9.43 -0.12 -16.56
C ASN A 8 -8.15 -0.21 -17.43
N ALA A 9 -7.52 0.93 -17.64
CA ALA A 9 -6.23 0.97 -18.31
C ALA A 9 -5.13 0.43 -17.37
N ILE A 10 -4.62 -0.75 -17.67
CA ILE A 10 -3.41 -1.31 -17.05
C ILE A 10 -2.22 -1.00 -17.95
N SER A 11 -1.13 -0.49 -17.36
CA SER A 11 0.06 -0.12 -18.14
C SER A 11 0.57 -1.27 -19.02
N PRO A 12 0.87 -1.00 -20.30
CA PRO A 12 1.47 -1.97 -21.21
C PRO A 12 2.81 -2.53 -20.71
N VAL A 13 3.55 -1.75 -19.89
CA VAL A 13 4.82 -2.18 -19.29
C VAL A 13 4.60 -3.37 -18.34
N GLY A 14 3.51 -3.34 -17.57
CA GLY A 14 3.09 -4.45 -16.72
C GLY A 14 2.59 -5.65 -17.55
N LEU A 15 1.73 -5.41 -18.54
CA LEU A 15 1.19 -6.47 -19.38
C LEU A 15 2.30 -7.22 -20.17
N ALA A 16 3.37 -6.53 -20.54
CA ALA A 16 4.53 -7.12 -21.20
C ALA A 16 5.30 -8.15 -20.33
N LYS A 17 5.06 -8.17 -18.99
CA LYS A 17 5.62 -9.18 -18.08
C LYS A 17 4.90 -10.53 -18.16
N LEU A 18 3.70 -10.56 -18.72
CA LEU A 18 2.94 -11.79 -18.94
C LEU A 18 3.44 -12.50 -20.21
N ASN A 19 3.96 -13.72 -20.05
CA ASN A 19 4.43 -14.52 -21.17
C ASN A 19 3.27 -14.91 -22.08
N LYS A 20 3.24 -14.42 -23.32
CA LYS A 20 2.17 -14.65 -24.31
C LYS A 20 1.94 -16.12 -24.67
N ASN A 21 2.89 -17.01 -24.42
CA ASN A 21 2.71 -18.44 -24.63
C ASN A 21 1.91 -19.11 -23.49
N LEU A 22 1.76 -18.43 -22.35
CA LEU A 22 1.10 -18.95 -21.15
C LEU A 22 -0.16 -18.16 -20.79
N PHE A 23 -0.21 -16.89 -21.17
CA PHE A 23 -1.27 -15.95 -20.80
C PHE A 23 -1.88 -15.31 -22.04
N ASP A 24 -3.19 -15.39 -22.14
CA ASP A 24 -4.00 -14.59 -23.05
C ASP A 24 -4.61 -13.42 -22.28
N VAL A 25 -4.35 -12.18 -22.72
CA VAL A 25 -4.80 -10.97 -22.05
C VAL A 25 -5.92 -10.33 -22.88
N SER A 26 -7.11 -10.25 -22.30
CA SER A 26 -8.30 -9.71 -22.96
C SER A 26 -9.11 -8.83 -22.01
N VAL A 27 -9.83 -7.86 -22.58
CA VAL A 27 -10.82 -7.05 -21.85
C VAL A 27 -12.22 -7.67 -21.91
N ASP A 28 -12.50 -8.54 -22.88
CA ASP A 28 -13.84 -9.02 -23.24
C ASP A 28 -14.12 -10.48 -22.84
N THR A 29 -13.25 -11.08 -22.02
CA THR A 29 -13.48 -12.45 -21.54
C THR A 29 -14.51 -12.51 -20.42
N ASP A 30 -15.42 -13.48 -20.48
CA ASP A 30 -16.43 -13.73 -19.42
C ASP A 30 -15.96 -14.75 -18.39
N THR A 31 -14.96 -15.57 -18.72
CA THR A 31 -14.45 -16.66 -17.87
C THR A 31 -12.94 -16.55 -17.63
N PRO A 32 -12.46 -15.45 -17.03
CA PRO A 32 -11.03 -15.29 -16.78
C PRO A 32 -10.53 -16.20 -15.65
N ASP A 33 -9.29 -16.66 -15.78
CA ASP A 33 -8.54 -17.31 -14.69
C ASP A 33 -7.98 -16.27 -13.71
N GLY A 34 -7.72 -15.06 -14.20
CA GLY A 34 -7.20 -13.94 -13.40
C GLY A 34 -7.74 -12.59 -13.85
N ILE A 35 -7.77 -11.64 -12.92
CA ILE A 35 -8.16 -10.25 -13.18
C ILE A 35 -7.03 -9.32 -12.77
N LEU A 36 -6.63 -8.41 -13.67
CA LEU A 36 -5.83 -7.22 -13.34
C LEU A 36 -6.75 -6.01 -13.28
N VAL A 37 -6.77 -5.32 -12.15
CA VAL A 37 -7.67 -4.18 -11.90
C VAL A 37 -6.91 -3.01 -11.27
N ARG A 38 -7.36 -1.78 -11.52
CA ARG A 38 -6.86 -0.59 -10.83
C ARG A 38 -7.94 0.05 -9.97
N SER A 39 -8.95 0.65 -10.56
CA SER A 39 -9.98 1.43 -9.86
C SER A 39 -11.41 0.95 -10.11
N ALA A 40 -11.64 -0.04 -10.99
CA ALA A 40 -12.96 -0.58 -11.22
C ALA A 40 -13.55 -1.17 -9.94
N ASP A 41 -14.82 -0.92 -9.70
CA ASP A 41 -15.56 -1.45 -8.57
C ASP A 41 -15.96 -2.91 -8.83
N LEU A 42 -15.50 -3.81 -7.99
CA LEU A 42 -15.80 -5.24 -8.02
C LEU A 42 -16.73 -5.68 -6.87
N LEU A 43 -17.17 -4.75 -6.02
CA LEU A 43 -17.94 -5.09 -4.81
C LEU A 43 -19.21 -5.90 -5.12
N ASN A 44 -19.88 -5.58 -6.22
CA ASN A 44 -21.11 -6.25 -6.65
C ASN A 44 -20.93 -7.17 -7.87
N THR A 45 -19.69 -7.37 -8.34
CA THR A 45 -19.40 -8.22 -9.51
C THR A 45 -19.54 -9.71 -9.14
N ALA A 46 -20.29 -10.47 -9.90
CA ALA A 46 -20.29 -11.93 -9.78
C ALA A 46 -19.01 -12.50 -10.39
N PHE A 47 -18.37 -13.41 -9.69
CA PHE A 47 -17.18 -14.11 -10.17
C PHE A 47 -17.56 -15.52 -10.64
N ASN A 48 -16.94 -15.95 -11.73
CA ASN A 48 -17.10 -17.33 -12.22
C ASN A 48 -16.19 -18.30 -11.44
N ASP A 49 -16.48 -19.59 -11.50
CA ASP A 49 -15.76 -20.64 -10.77
C ASP A 49 -14.29 -20.81 -11.24
N ASN A 50 -13.96 -20.35 -12.46
CA ASN A 50 -12.61 -20.44 -13.02
C ASN A 50 -11.67 -19.38 -12.43
N LEU A 51 -12.21 -18.29 -11.87
CA LEU A 51 -11.39 -17.20 -11.35
C LEU A 51 -10.55 -17.68 -10.16
N LEU A 52 -9.24 -17.56 -10.30
CA LEU A 52 -8.24 -18.01 -9.33
C LEU A 52 -7.63 -16.84 -8.56
N ALA A 53 -7.48 -15.69 -9.21
CA ALA A 53 -6.81 -14.55 -8.61
C ALA A 53 -7.28 -13.20 -9.15
N ILE A 54 -7.22 -12.19 -8.29
CA ILE A 54 -7.38 -10.78 -8.64
C ILE A 54 -6.12 -10.06 -8.18
N ALA A 55 -5.44 -9.33 -9.08
CA ALA A 55 -4.31 -8.49 -8.71
C ALA A 55 -4.64 -7.02 -8.98
N ARG A 56 -4.61 -6.22 -7.91
CA ARG A 56 -4.84 -4.79 -8.01
C ARG A 56 -3.52 -4.05 -8.23
N ALA A 57 -3.42 -3.32 -9.33
CA ALA A 57 -2.32 -2.38 -9.58
C ALA A 57 -2.46 -1.14 -8.68
N GLY A 58 -2.07 -1.28 -7.42
CA GLY A 58 -2.15 -0.27 -6.37
C GLY A 58 -2.21 -0.86 -4.95
N ALA A 59 -1.96 -0.05 -3.93
CA ALA A 59 -1.84 -0.52 -2.54
C ALA A 59 -3.19 -0.76 -1.83
N GLY A 60 -4.20 0.07 -2.05
CA GLY A 60 -5.53 -0.09 -1.44
C GLY A 60 -6.36 -1.17 -2.13
N VAL A 61 -7.36 -1.75 -1.46
CA VAL A 61 -8.21 -2.82 -2.01
C VAL A 61 -9.70 -2.64 -1.67
N ASN A 62 -10.10 -1.43 -1.37
CA ASN A 62 -11.46 -1.08 -0.97
C ASN A 62 -12.52 -1.28 -2.07
N ASN A 63 -12.09 -1.47 -3.32
CA ASN A 63 -12.95 -1.78 -4.46
C ASN A 63 -13.09 -3.29 -4.73
N ILE A 64 -12.56 -4.18 -3.86
CA ILE A 64 -12.58 -5.63 -4.03
C ILE A 64 -13.26 -6.29 -2.81
N PRO A 65 -14.22 -7.21 -3.00
CA PRO A 65 -14.95 -7.87 -1.92
C PRO A 65 -14.11 -9.02 -1.31
N LEU A 66 -13.20 -8.71 -0.38
CA LEU A 66 -12.18 -9.62 0.15
C LEU A 66 -12.76 -10.88 0.80
N ASP A 67 -13.84 -10.74 1.58
CA ASP A 67 -14.46 -11.87 2.28
C ASP A 67 -15.05 -12.86 1.26
N ARG A 68 -15.80 -12.37 0.29
CA ARG A 68 -16.35 -13.20 -0.79
C ARG A 68 -15.25 -13.86 -1.64
N CYS A 69 -14.16 -13.15 -1.94
CA CYS A 69 -13.01 -13.75 -2.61
C CYS A 69 -12.41 -14.89 -1.80
N SER A 70 -12.30 -14.73 -0.48
CA SER A 70 -11.76 -15.77 0.41
C SER A 70 -12.67 -17.00 0.45
N GLU A 71 -13.99 -16.82 0.54
CA GLU A 71 -14.99 -17.87 0.53
C GLU A 71 -15.00 -18.68 -0.78
N GLN A 72 -14.67 -18.02 -1.90
CA GLN A 72 -14.58 -18.66 -3.23
C GLN A 72 -13.17 -19.17 -3.56
N GLY A 73 -12.20 -19.02 -2.65
CA GLY A 73 -10.81 -19.44 -2.87
C GLY A 73 -10.12 -18.63 -3.98
N ILE A 74 -10.46 -17.34 -4.10
CA ILE A 74 -9.83 -16.37 -5.01
C ILE A 74 -8.77 -15.62 -4.23
N VAL A 75 -7.51 -15.66 -4.71
CA VAL A 75 -6.42 -14.91 -4.09
C VAL A 75 -6.47 -13.46 -4.54
N VAL A 76 -6.41 -12.51 -3.61
CA VAL A 76 -6.37 -11.09 -3.92
C VAL A 76 -4.99 -10.53 -3.58
N PHE A 77 -4.32 -10.00 -4.59
CA PHE A 77 -3.02 -9.33 -4.50
C PHE A 77 -3.20 -7.82 -4.54
N ASN A 78 -2.31 -7.10 -3.87
CA ASN A 78 -2.09 -5.67 -4.07
C ASN A 78 -0.60 -5.41 -4.30
N THR A 79 -0.21 -4.17 -4.62
CA THR A 79 1.17 -3.83 -4.94
C THR A 79 1.77 -2.88 -3.91
N PRO A 80 2.06 -3.37 -2.68
CA PRO A 80 2.59 -2.53 -1.62
C PRO A 80 3.99 -2.01 -1.98
N GLY A 81 4.20 -0.71 -1.81
CA GLY A 81 5.49 -0.08 -2.07
C GLY A 81 5.82 0.21 -3.54
N ALA A 82 5.06 -0.30 -4.51
CA ALA A 82 5.32 -0.04 -5.93
C ALA A 82 5.22 1.45 -6.30
N ASN A 83 4.35 2.20 -5.63
CA ASN A 83 4.17 3.64 -5.78
C ASN A 83 4.93 4.48 -4.73
N ALA A 84 5.75 3.85 -3.89
CA ALA A 84 6.32 4.51 -2.71
C ALA A 84 7.21 5.71 -3.08
N ASN A 85 7.93 5.65 -4.19
CA ASN A 85 8.79 6.74 -4.64
C ASN A 85 7.98 7.99 -5.01
N ALA A 86 6.91 7.83 -5.78
CA ALA A 86 6.05 8.93 -6.18
C ALA A 86 5.44 9.66 -4.96
N VAL A 87 4.94 8.88 -3.97
CA VAL A 87 4.41 9.47 -2.74
C VAL A 87 5.52 10.19 -1.95
N ALA A 88 6.71 9.60 -1.83
CA ALA A 88 7.82 10.22 -1.11
C ALA A 88 8.26 11.54 -1.76
N GLU A 89 8.34 11.59 -3.08
CA GLU A 89 8.65 12.82 -3.83
C GLU A 89 7.60 13.91 -3.59
N LEU A 90 6.31 13.56 -3.64
CA LEU A 90 5.25 14.52 -3.36
C LEU A 90 5.34 15.04 -1.92
N VAL A 91 5.59 14.16 -0.93
CA VAL A 91 5.76 14.58 0.48
C VAL A 91 6.92 15.56 0.63
N ILE A 92 8.08 15.28 0.05
CA ILE A 92 9.25 16.17 0.11
C ILE A 92 8.95 17.50 -0.63
N GLY A 93 8.32 17.43 -1.80
CA GLY A 93 7.88 18.64 -2.53
C GLY A 93 6.95 19.51 -1.69
N MET A 94 5.98 18.90 -1.02
CA MET A 94 5.01 19.62 -0.18
C MET A 94 5.58 20.06 1.16
N LEU A 95 6.56 19.37 1.71
CA LEU A 95 7.34 19.81 2.87
C LEU A 95 8.02 21.16 2.57
N ILE A 96 8.70 21.27 1.44
CA ILE A 96 9.37 22.51 0.99
C ILE A 96 8.34 23.57 0.61
N ALA A 97 7.34 23.22 -0.18
CA ALA A 97 6.31 24.14 -0.65
C ALA A 97 5.50 24.77 0.50
N GLY A 98 5.12 23.97 1.50
CA GLY A 98 4.43 24.43 2.69
C GLY A 98 5.31 25.23 3.64
N SER A 99 6.63 24.94 3.70
CA SER A 99 7.58 25.72 4.50
C SER A 99 7.82 27.12 3.92
N ARG A 100 7.73 27.26 2.62
CA ARG A 100 8.02 28.50 1.87
C ARG A 100 6.75 29.21 1.37
N ASN A 101 5.56 28.77 1.75
CA ASN A 101 4.27 29.32 1.32
C ASN A 101 4.12 29.38 -0.22
N VAL A 102 4.77 28.47 -0.95
CA VAL A 102 4.87 28.51 -2.42
C VAL A 102 3.50 28.49 -3.12
N PRO A 103 2.52 27.63 -2.76
CA PRO A 103 1.24 27.60 -3.45
C PRO A 103 0.49 28.93 -3.38
N ALA A 104 0.41 29.54 -2.21
CA ALA A 104 -0.24 30.84 -2.03
C ALA A 104 0.51 31.97 -2.74
N ALA A 105 1.85 31.96 -2.69
CA ALA A 105 2.69 32.92 -3.39
C ALA A 105 2.53 32.83 -4.91
N ALA A 106 2.48 31.62 -5.46
CA ALA A 106 2.26 31.39 -6.88
C ALA A 106 0.88 31.87 -7.34
N GLN A 107 -0.17 31.54 -6.59
CA GLN A 107 -1.52 32.02 -6.88
C GLN A 107 -1.61 33.54 -6.86
N TRP A 108 -1.02 34.18 -5.84
CA TRP A 108 -0.97 35.64 -5.76
C TRP A 108 -0.20 36.25 -6.92
N ALA A 109 0.95 35.69 -7.30
CA ALA A 109 1.74 36.19 -8.43
C ALA A 109 0.94 36.15 -9.76
N GLN A 110 0.18 35.10 -9.99
CA GLN A 110 -0.73 34.97 -11.14
C GLN A 110 -1.82 36.08 -11.14
N SER A 111 -2.30 36.49 -9.96
CA SER A 111 -3.33 37.54 -9.84
C SER A 111 -2.84 38.94 -10.23
N LEU A 112 -1.53 39.13 -10.40
CA LEU A 112 -0.93 40.39 -10.87
C LEU A 112 -0.95 40.52 -12.41
N ALA A 113 -1.53 39.56 -13.12
CA ALA A 113 -1.66 39.66 -14.59
C ALA A 113 -2.39 40.96 -14.99
N GLY A 114 -1.76 41.79 -15.86
CA GLY A 114 -2.31 43.08 -16.26
C GLY A 114 -1.95 44.28 -15.34
N ASP A 115 -1.23 44.08 -14.25
CA ASP A 115 -0.75 45.18 -13.40
C ASP A 115 0.37 45.92 -14.11
N ALA A 116 0.14 47.19 -14.48
CA ALA A 116 1.13 48.06 -15.13
C ALA A 116 2.35 48.36 -14.24
N ALA A 117 2.22 48.21 -12.91
CA ALA A 117 3.28 48.41 -11.93
C ALA A 117 3.83 47.10 -11.34
N MET A 118 3.69 45.98 -12.04
CA MET A 118 3.92 44.61 -11.58
C MET A 118 5.23 44.45 -10.77
N ALA A 119 6.36 44.96 -11.26
CA ALA A 119 7.63 44.83 -10.56
C ALA A 119 7.60 45.47 -9.16
N LYS A 120 6.94 46.62 -9.02
CA LYS A 120 6.78 47.33 -7.75
C LYS A 120 5.80 46.61 -6.82
N SER A 121 4.73 46.08 -7.37
CA SER A 121 3.74 45.27 -6.64
C SER A 121 4.38 44.00 -6.09
N VAL A 122 5.21 43.28 -6.87
CA VAL A 122 5.97 42.13 -6.45
C VAL A 122 6.88 42.43 -5.25
N GLU A 123 7.72 43.48 -5.37
CA GLU A 123 8.64 43.84 -4.29
C GLU A 123 7.92 44.23 -2.99
N LYS A 124 6.77 44.91 -3.09
CA LYS A 124 5.96 45.30 -1.95
C LYS A 124 5.25 44.09 -1.32
N GLY A 125 4.69 43.19 -2.14
CA GLY A 125 3.84 42.10 -1.71
C GLY A 125 4.60 40.83 -1.24
N LYS A 126 5.83 40.59 -1.73
CA LYS A 126 6.58 39.35 -1.41
C LYS A 126 6.76 39.09 0.09
N LYS A 127 6.72 40.11 0.93
CA LYS A 127 6.89 39.99 2.38
C LYS A 127 5.79 39.15 3.07
N GLN A 128 4.61 39.10 2.48
CA GLN A 128 3.50 38.32 3.04
C GLN A 128 3.69 36.79 2.93
N PHE A 129 4.64 36.33 2.09
CA PHE A 129 4.92 34.92 1.84
C PHE A 129 6.25 34.45 2.45
N VAL A 130 6.83 35.23 3.35
CA VAL A 130 8.06 34.83 4.04
C VAL A 130 7.82 33.50 4.76
N GLY A 131 8.63 32.50 4.44
CA GLY A 131 8.65 31.19 5.09
C GLY A 131 10.00 30.91 5.74
N ASN A 132 10.23 29.65 6.11
CA ASN A 132 11.47 29.21 6.73
C ASN A 132 12.17 28.13 5.89
N GLU A 133 13.48 27.99 6.10
CA GLU A 133 14.26 26.87 5.58
C GLU A 133 13.98 25.60 6.40
N ILE A 134 14.12 24.44 5.76
CA ILE A 134 13.97 23.14 6.41
C ILE A 134 15.30 22.60 6.96
N LYS A 135 16.46 23.08 6.44
CA LYS A 135 17.78 22.69 6.93
C LYS A 135 17.92 23.03 8.43
N GLY A 136 18.42 22.06 9.20
CA GLY A 136 18.58 22.18 10.64
C GLY A 136 17.24 22.12 11.43
N LYS A 137 16.11 21.84 10.77
CA LYS A 137 14.82 21.57 11.41
C LYS A 137 14.64 20.08 11.64
N THR A 138 13.80 19.75 12.60
CA THR A 138 13.52 18.38 13.00
C THR A 138 12.24 17.86 12.32
N LEU A 139 12.35 16.70 11.63
CA LEU A 139 11.23 15.96 11.05
C LEU A 139 10.94 14.71 11.87
N GLY A 140 9.72 14.56 12.37
CA GLY A 140 9.18 13.32 12.92
C GLY A 140 8.52 12.49 11.82
N VAL A 141 8.93 11.24 11.67
CA VAL A 141 8.35 10.30 10.69
C VAL A 141 7.60 9.20 11.43
N ILE A 142 6.28 9.17 11.29
CA ILE A 142 5.39 8.14 11.86
C ILE A 142 5.16 7.06 10.80
N GLY A 143 5.74 5.88 11.01
CA GLY A 143 5.77 4.78 10.04
C GLY A 143 7.00 4.84 9.13
N LEU A 144 7.88 3.84 9.24
CA LEU A 144 9.14 3.73 8.50
C LEU A 144 9.08 2.59 7.46
N GLY A 145 7.90 2.34 6.90
CA GLY A 145 7.72 1.43 5.77
C GLY A 145 8.30 1.96 4.46
N ALA A 146 7.83 1.45 3.33
CA ALA A 146 8.37 1.76 2.00
C ALA A 146 8.38 3.27 1.64
N ILE A 147 7.42 4.05 2.14
CA ILE A 147 7.33 5.50 1.92
C ILE A 147 8.14 6.25 2.98
N GLY A 148 7.87 6.00 4.26
CA GLY A 148 8.46 6.76 5.36
C GLY A 148 9.98 6.65 5.42
N SER A 149 10.58 5.49 5.11
CA SER A 149 12.03 5.34 5.01
C SER A 149 12.65 6.19 3.90
N ARG A 150 11.98 6.29 2.73
CA ARG A 150 12.44 7.16 1.62
C ARG A 150 12.36 8.64 2.01
N VAL A 151 11.25 9.06 2.62
CA VAL A 151 11.06 10.43 3.11
C VAL A 151 12.12 10.77 4.16
N ALA A 152 12.36 9.88 5.13
CA ALA A 152 13.39 10.06 6.15
C ALA A 152 14.79 10.24 5.55
N ASN A 153 15.18 9.37 4.62
CA ASN A 153 16.48 9.44 3.94
C ASN A 153 16.63 10.73 3.11
N CYS A 154 15.59 11.14 2.38
CA CYS A 154 15.60 12.39 1.63
C CYS A 154 15.70 13.61 2.56
N ALA A 155 14.98 13.62 3.67
CA ALA A 155 15.01 14.72 4.64
C ALA A 155 16.41 14.90 5.26
N ILE A 156 17.10 13.79 5.59
CA ILE A 156 18.51 13.81 6.03
C ILE A 156 19.41 14.42 4.95
N ALA A 157 19.25 14.00 3.68
CA ALA A 157 20.03 14.53 2.59
C ALA A 157 19.80 16.05 2.37
N LEU A 158 18.62 16.56 2.75
CA LEU A 158 18.30 17.98 2.76
C LEU A 158 18.76 18.73 4.02
N GLY A 159 19.47 18.04 4.93
CA GLY A 159 20.06 18.62 6.13
C GLY A 159 19.08 18.78 7.30
N MET A 160 18.00 18.02 7.33
CA MET A 160 17.11 17.93 8.50
C MET A 160 17.64 16.94 9.52
N GLU A 161 17.28 17.13 10.79
CA GLU A 161 17.36 16.09 11.82
C GLU A 161 16.09 15.24 11.76
N VAL A 162 16.22 13.90 11.75
CA VAL A 162 15.08 13.02 11.55
C VAL A 162 14.90 12.06 12.72
N TYR A 163 13.72 12.06 13.30
CA TYR A 163 13.26 11.10 14.30
C TYR A 163 12.19 10.19 13.71
N GLY A 164 12.32 8.88 13.90
CA GLY A 164 11.41 7.89 13.36
C GLY A 164 10.73 7.05 14.42
N TYR A 165 9.44 6.86 14.28
CA TYR A 165 8.63 5.98 15.12
C TYR A 165 7.92 4.94 14.26
N ASP A 166 8.24 3.67 14.46
CA ASP A 166 7.54 2.53 13.87
C ASP A 166 7.74 1.28 14.73
N PRO A 167 6.72 0.86 15.51
CA PRO A 167 6.82 -0.32 16.38
C PRO A 167 6.80 -1.65 15.60
N TYR A 168 6.55 -1.62 14.29
CA TYR A 168 6.43 -2.81 13.43
C TYR A 168 7.38 -2.79 12.23
N ILE A 169 8.45 -2.00 12.30
CA ILE A 169 9.41 -1.89 11.19
C ILE A 169 9.92 -3.27 10.77
N SER A 170 9.86 -3.56 9.47
CA SER A 170 10.43 -4.79 8.93
C SER A 170 11.96 -4.72 8.87
N ILE A 171 12.61 -5.88 8.88
CA ILE A 171 14.08 -5.97 8.74
C ILE A 171 14.53 -5.30 7.45
N ASP A 172 13.83 -5.55 6.33
CA ASP A 172 14.16 -4.96 5.02
C ASP A 172 14.02 -3.42 5.03
N ALA A 173 12.98 -2.88 5.68
CA ALA A 173 12.82 -1.44 5.81
C ALA A 173 13.95 -0.83 6.67
N ALA A 174 14.33 -1.50 7.75
CA ALA A 174 15.42 -1.07 8.62
C ALA A 174 16.78 -1.06 7.89
N TRP A 175 17.06 -2.05 7.04
CA TRP A 175 18.26 -2.08 6.20
C TRP A 175 18.34 -0.95 5.18
N ASN A 176 17.20 -0.44 4.73
CA ASN A 176 17.12 0.66 3.77
C ASN A 176 17.08 2.05 4.45
N LEU A 177 17.02 2.11 5.78
CA LEU A 177 16.98 3.34 6.54
C LEU A 177 18.38 3.85 6.83
N SER A 178 18.60 5.17 6.67
CA SER A 178 19.86 5.80 7.06
C SER A 178 20.14 5.63 8.56
N SER A 179 21.39 5.33 8.90
CA SER A 179 21.84 5.25 10.31
C SER A 179 21.79 6.60 11.05
N GLN A 180 21.51 7.69 10.34
CA GLN A 180 21.34 9.03 10.94
C GLN A 180 19.90 9.28 11.43
N VAL A 181 18.96 8.35 11.18
CA VAL A 181 17.61 8.46 11.73
C VAL A 181 17.63 8.06 13.20
N HIS A 182 17.18 8.96 14.07
CA HIS A 182 17.02 8.71 15.49
C HIS A 182 15.77 7.87 15.74
N HIS A 183 15.95 6.68 16.33
CA HIS A 183 14.82 5.81 16.65
C HIS A 183 14.11 6.28 17.92
N CYS A 184 12.80 6.45 17.86
CA CYS A 184 11.92 6.69 19.00
C CYS A 184 11.07 5.45 19.30
N VAL A 185 11.13 4.98 20.54
CA VAL A 185 10.34 3.84 21.01
C VAL A 185 8.88 4.20 21.22
N ASN A 186 8.62 5.45 21.65
CA ASN A 186 7.27 5.97 21.90
C ASN A 186 6.99 7.19 21.02
N LEU A 187 5.80 7.25 20.46
CA LEU A 187 5.36 8.39 19.67
C LEU A 187 5.38 9.70 20.51
N ASN A 188 4.91 9.64 21.75
CA ASN A 188 4.82 10.80 22.61
C ASN A 188 6.18 11.44 22.97
N ASP A 189 7.25 10.65 22.94
CA ASP A 189 8.61 11.15 23.18
C ASP A 189 9.17 11.86 21.92
N MET A 190 8.69 11.51 20.74
CA MET A 190 9.09 12.11 19.46
C MET A 190 8.41 13.47 19.23
N LEU A 191 7.11 13.58 19.51
CA LEU A 191 6.30 14.74 19.13
C LEU A 191 6.86 16.09 19.62
N PRO A 192 7.37 16.23 20.88
CA PRO A 192 7.92 17.48 21.39
C PRO A 192 9.21 17.94 20.69
N LEU A 193 9.89 17.05 19.98
CA LEU A 193 11.16 17.33 19.31
C LEU A 193 10.97 17.93 17.92
N CYS A 194 9.79 17.72 17.30
CA CYS A 194 9.57 17.91 15.88
C CYS A 194 9.06 19.29 15.51
N ASP A 195 9.67 19.91 14.51
CA ASP A 195 9.16 21.11 13.84
C ASP A 195 8.17 20.70 12.72
N TYR A 196 8.35 19.51 12.19
CA TYR A 196 7.49 18.88 11.17
C TYR A 196 7.16 17.45 11.56
N ILE A 197 5.96 16.99 11.23
CA ILE A 197 5.53 15.61 11.42
C ILE A 197 4.95 15.11 10.09
N THR A 198 5.38 13.93 9.65
CA THR A 198 4.82 13.26 8.47
C THR A 198 4.35 11.84 8.81
N ILE A 199 3.21 11.44 8.23
CA ILE A 199 2.50 10.21 8.61
C ILE A 199 2.48 9.25 7.43
N HIS A 200 2.95 8.01 7.67
CA HIS A 200 3.09 6.95 6.64
C HIS A 200 2.64 5.58 7.15
N VAL A 201 1.67 5.55 8.05
CA VAL A 201 1.06 4.29 8.53
C VAL A 201 -0.25 3.98 7.78
N PRO A 202 -0.64 2.70 7.67
CA PRO A 202 -1.96 2.35 7.15
C PRO A 202 -3.07 2.79 8.11
N TYR A 203 -4.27 3.01 7.57
CA TYR A 203 -5.46 3.17 8.40
C TYR A 203 -5.89 1.83 9.01
N LEU A 204 -5.89 1.77 10.32
CA LEU A 204 -6.34 0.65 11.15
C LEU A 204 -7.13 1.22 12.33
N PRO A 205 -7.95 0.44 13.04
CA PRO A 205 -8.58 0.90 14.27
C PRO A 205 -7.58 1.46 15.31
N THR A 206 -6.35 0.92 15.33
CA THR A 206 -5.27 1.33 16.25
C THR A 206 -4.48 2.56 15.78
N THR A 207 -4.56 2.93 14.50
CA THR A 207 -3.87 4.10 13.94
C THR A 207 -4.83 5.25 13.63
N LYS A 208 -6.15 5.02 13.74
CA LYS A 208 -7.14 6.08 13.63
C LYS A 208 -6.84 7.19 14.63
N ASP A 209 -6.98 8.45 14.20
CA ASP A 209 -6.74 9.61 15.03
C ASP A 209 -5.36 9.59 15.74
N THR A 210 -4.31 9.08 15.06
CA THR A 210 -2.93 9.13 15.57
C THR A 210 -2.53 10.57 15.94
N ILE A 211 -2.96 11.55 15.15
CA ILE A 211 -2.89 12.97 15.51
C ILE A 211 -4.28 13.40 15.98
N ASN A 212 -4.38 13.74 17.25
CA ASN A 212 -5.62 14.13 17.95
C ASN A 212 -5.33 15.26 18.96
N ALA A 213 -6.35 15.70 19.67
CA ALA A 213 -6.22 16.79 20.64
C ALA A 213 -5.12 16.53 21.69
N GLN A 214 -4.99 15.29 22.19
CA GLN A 214 -3.99 14.94 23.20
C GLN A 214 -2.57 14.96 22.60
N THR A 215 -2.35 14.32 21.44
CA THR A 215 -1.02 14.28 20.81
C THR A 215 -0.59 15.65 20.33
N LEU A 216 -1.52 16.51 19.88
CA LEU A 216 -1.24 17.89 19.49
C LEU A 216 -0.74 18.73 20.68
N THR A 217 -1.21 18.49 21.91
CA THR A 217 -0.68 19.24 23.07
C THR A 217 0.81 18.99 23.32
N LEU A 218 1.32 17.79 22.92
CA LEU A 218 2.73 17.42 23.07
C LEU A 218 3.64 18.06 22.02
N CYS A 219 3.09 18.46 20.87
CA CYS A 219 3.87 19.04 19.78
C CYS A 219 4.42 20.42 20.14
N LYS A 220 5.45 20.86 19.40
CA LYS A 220 5.89 22.25 19.44
C LYS A 220 4.80 23.19 18.95
N ASP A 221 4.76 24.42 19.49
CA ASP A 221 3.92 25.47 18.92
C ASP A 221 4.39 25.80 17.51
N GLY A 222 3.45 25.94 16.59
CA GLY A 222 3.74 26.17 15.18
C GLY A 222 4.20 24.94 14.40
N VAL A 223 4.04 23.73 14.93
CA VAL A 223 4.36 22.49 14.19
C VAL A 223 3.63 22.44 12.85
N LYS A 224 4.27 21.84 11.84
CA LYS A 224 3.64 21.55 10.54
C LYS A 224 3.44 20.06 10.37
N ILE A 225 2.28 19.65 9.83
CA ILE A 225 1.89 18.25 9.70
C ILE A 225 1.66 17.93 8.22
N LEU A 226 2.23 16.81 7.77
CA LEU A 226 2.04 16.25 6.43
C LEU A 226 1.32 14.91 6.55
N ASN A 227 0.19 14.77 5.83
CA ASN A 227 -0.56 13.53 5.78
C ASN A 227 -0.86 13.12 4.33
N TYR A 228 -0.03 12.25 3.82
CA TYR A 228 -0.14 11.65 2.49
C TYR A 228 -0.42 10.14 2.56
N ALA A 229 -0.91 9.67 3.73
CA ALA A 229 -1.25 8.28 3.96
C ALA A 229 -2.77 8.03 3.90
N ARG A 230 -3.55 8.49 4.90
CA ARG A 230 -5.02 8.39 4.96
C ARG A 230 -5.59 9.53 5.80
N GLY A 231 -6.73 10.09 5.37
CA GLY A 231 -7.37 11.23 6.05
C GLY A 231 -7.69 10.98 7.52
N GLU A 232 -8.17 9.79 7.82
CA GLU A 232 -8.63 9.37 9.15
C GLU A 232 -7.53 9.21 10.22
N LEU A 233 -6.27 9.36 9.82
CA LEU A 233 -5.12 9.34 10.76
C LEU A 233 -5.00 10.64 11.55
N VAL A 234 -5.66 11.70 11.10
CA VAL A 234 -5.68 13.01 11.76
C VAL A 234 -7.12 13.36 12.13
N ASN A 235 -7.35 13.63 13.41
CA ASN A 235 -8.64 14.09 13.90
C ASN A 235 -8.92 15.51 13.40
N THR A 236 -9.80 15.66 12.43
CA THR A 236 -10.07 16.94 11.76
C THR A 236 -10.56 18.04 12.71
N PRO A 237 -11.51 17.81 13.64
CA PRO A 237 -11.89 18.83 14.62
C PRO A 237 -10.71 19.34 15.45
N ALA A 238 -9.93 18.44 16.04
CA ALA A 238 -8.77 18.81 16.85
C ALA A 238 -7.69 19.56 16.04
N LEU A 239 -7.51 19.20 14.78
CA LEU A 239 -6.61 19.90 13.87
C LEU A 239 -7.07 21.33 13.58
N LEU A 240 -8.36 21.54 13.34
CA LEU A 240 -8.93 22.87 13.08
C LEU A 240 -8.75 23.80 14.29
N ASP A 241 -9.04 23.31 15.49
CA ASP A 241 -8.80 24.04 16.72
C ASP A 241 -7.30 24.40 16.91
N ALA A 242 -6.42 23.45 16.58
CA ALA A 242 -4.98 23.66 16.66
C ALA A 242 -4.44 24.66 15.61
N LEU A 243 -5.04 24.71 14.42
CA LEU A 243 -4.74 25.73 13.39
C LEU A 243 -5.21 27.12 13.85
N GLU A 244 -6.41 27.23 14.42
CA GLU A 244 -6.97 28.48 14.91
C GLU A 244 -6.15 29.08 16.06
N THR A 245 -5.67 28.23 16.97
CA THR A 245 -4.84 28.65 18.12
C THR A 245 -3.36 28.87 17.75
N GLY A 246 -2.94 28.52 16.53
CA GLY A 246 -1.55 28.58 16.09
C GLY A 246 -0.65 27.46 16.64
N LYS A 247 -1.21 26.48 17.34
CA LYS A 247 -0.50 25.27 17.75
C LYS A 247 0.04 24.51 16.57
N VAL A 248 -0.75 24.41 15.48
CA VAL A 248 -0.36 23.93 14.14
C VAL A 248 -0.28 25.13 13.21
N SER A 249 0.85 25.36 12.57
CA SER A 249 1.04 26.47 11.62
C SER A 249 0.81 26.07 10.16
N GLY A 250 0.70 24.76 9.87
CA GLY A 250 0.45 24.25 8.53
C GLY A 250 0.04 22.78 8.51
N TYR A 251 -0.90 22.47 7.63
CA TYR A 251 -1.34 21.10 7.34
C TYR A 251 -1.34 20.86 5.83
N MET A 252 -0.53 19.92 5.38
CA MET A 252 -0.44 19.51 3.99
C MET A 252 -1.00 18.09 3.85
N THR A 253 -2.00 17.92 2.98
CA THR A 253 -2.69 16.64 2.86
C THR A 253 -3.14 16.33 1.44
N ASP A 254 -3.23 15.04 1.13
CA ASP A 254 -3.77 14.50 -0.12
C ASP A 254 -5.25 14.08 0.00
N PHE A 255 -5.87 14.41 1.14
CA PHE A 255 -7.25 14.01 1.49
C PHE A 255 -8.12 15.24 1.79
N PRO A 256 -8.54 15.98 0.74
CA PRO A 256 -9.38 17.16 0.93
C PRO A 256 -10.75 16.80 1.50
N THR A 257 -11.23 17.59 2.45
CA THR A 257 -12.60 17.55 2.96
C THR A 257 -13.16 18.98 2.96
N GLU A 258 -14.47 19.12 2.93
CA GLU A 258 -15.12 20.44 2.97
C GLU A 258 -14.66 21.26 4.18
N ALA A 259 -14.45 20.61 5.33
CA ALA A 259 -14.00 21.25 6.54
C ALA A 259 -12.57 21.84 6.44
N LEU A 260 -11.72 21.28 5.59
CA LEU A 260 -10.33 21.69 5.41
C LEU A 260 -10.14 22.74 4.31
N LEU A 261 -11.00 22.72 3.29
CA LEU A 261 -10.87 23.63 2.15
C LEU A 261 -11.04 25.10 2.57
N GLY A 262 -10.17 25.96 2.05
CA GLY A 262 -10.18 27.39 2.34
C GLY A 262 -9.68 27.78 3.73
N LYS A 263 -9.23 26.85 4.57
CA LYS A 263 -8.66 27.16 5.89
C LYS A 263 -7.23 27.68 5.76
N ALA A 264 -6.91 28.71 6.54
CA ALA A 264 -5.56 29.26 6.60
C ALA A 264 -4.56 28.18 7.07
N GLY A 265 -3.40 28.11 6.43
CA GLY A 265 -2.36 27.14 6.74
C GLY A 265 -2.62 25.73 6.18
N VAL A 266 -3.76 25.47 5.53
CA VAL A 266 -4.08 24.17 4.93
C VAL A 266 -3.76 24.17 3.44
N ILE A 267 -3.05 23.13 2.98
CA ILE A 267 -2.78 22.86 1.57
C ILE A 267 -3.30 21.45 1.26
N CYS A 268 -4.31 21.39 0.39
CA CYS A 268 -4.89 20.11 -0.05
C CYS A 268 -4.49 19.82 -1.50
N THR A 269 -4.12 18.58 -1.78
CA THR A 269 -3.98 18.03 -3.12
C THR A 269 -5.06 16.95 -3.35
N PRO A 270 -5.51 16.70 -4.61
CA PRO A 270 -6.62 15.80 -4.87
C PRO A 270 -6.15 14.34 -5.05
N HIS A 271 -5.55 13.75 -4.01
CA HIS A 271 -5.07 12.36 -3.95
C HIS A 271 -4.04 12.05 -5.05
N LEU A 272 -3.00 12.87 -5.16
CA LEU A 272 -1.97 12.80 -6.19
C LEU A 272 -0.79 11.88 -5.85
N GLY A 273 -0.70 11.34 -4.63
CA GLY A 273 0.48 10.64 -4.13
C GLY A 273 1.05 9.58 -5.08
N ALA A 274 0.18 8.80 -5.74
CA ALA A 274 0.56 7.76 -6.68
C ALA A 274 0.25 8.10 -8.15
N SER A 275 -0.08 9.34 -8.46
CA SER A 275 -0.55 9.77 -9.80
C SER A 275 0.63 10.18 -10.69
N THR A 276 1.54 9.22 -10.94
CA THR A 276 2.64 9.39 -11.91
C THR A 276 2.68 8.18 -12.85
N PRO A 277 3.12 8.34 -14.12
CA PRO A 277 3.28 7.23 -15.05
C PRO A 277 4.17 6.11 -14.48
N GLU A 278 5.25 6.46 -13.80
CA GLU A 278 6.19 5.51 -13.20
C GLU A 278 5.55 4.69 -12.09
N ALA A 279 4.72 5.31 -11.25
CA ALA A 279 3.98 4.61 -10.20
C ALA A 279 2.94 3.63 -10.80
N GLU A 280 2.26 4.04 -11.88
CA GLU A 280 1.33 3.20 -12.61
C GLU A 280 2.02 2.01 -13.25
N ASP A 281 3.17 2.24 -13.91
CA ASP A 281 4.01 1.19 -14.49
C ASP A 281 4.49 0.20 -13.45
N ASN A 282 5.05 0.69 -12.34
CA ASN A 282 5.56 -0.14 -11.25
C ASN A 282 4.45 -1.00 -10.62
N CYS A 283 3.27 -0.42 -10.37
CA CYS A 283 2.13 -1.17 -9.86
C CYS A 283 1.65 -2.23 -10.85
N ALA A 284 1.57 -1.92 -12.12
CA ALA A 284 1.15 -2.88 -13.16
C ALA A 284 2.17 -4.02 -13.32
N VAL A 285 3.48 -3.72 -13.26
CA VAL A 285 4.55 -4.73 -13.31
C VAL A 285 4.44 -5.68 -12.11
N MET A 286 4.32 -5.13 -10.90
CA MET A 286 4.22 -5.93 -9.69
C MET A 286 2.98 -6.83 -9.70
N ALA A 287 1.80 -6.28 -10.02
CA ALA A 287 0.55 -7.04 -10.12
C ALA A 287 0.63 -8.17 -11.17
N ALA A 288 1.25 -7.92 -12.34
CA ALA A 288 1.42 -8.91 -13.38
C ALA A 288 2.38 -10.04 -12.96
N LEU A 289 3.45 -9.71 -12.23
CA LEU A 289 4.40 -10.72 -11.73
C LEU A 289 3.76 -11.58 -10.65
N GLU A 290 3.02 -11.00 -9.70
CA GLU A 290 2.35 -11.72 -8.62
C GLU A 290 1.29 -12.68 -9.14
N ILE A 291 0.39 -12.22 -10.02
CA ILE A 291 -0.64 -13.07 -10.59
C ILE A 291 -0.02 -14.18 -11.46
N SER A 292 1.03 -13.87 -12.23
CA SER A 292 1.75 -14.84 -13.05
C SER A 292 2.40 -15.93 -12.20
N ASP A 293 3.06 -15.56 -11.10
CA ASP A 293 3.73 -16.52 -10.22
C ASP A 293 2.72 -17.41 -9.50
N TYR A 294 1.62 -16.84 -9.02
CA TYR A 294 0.54 -17.64 -8.43
C TYR A 294 -0.07 -18.62 -9.42
N LEU A 295 -0.42 -18.18 -10.62
CA LEU A 295 -1.06 -19.05 -11.61
C LEU A 295 -0.13 -20.18 -12.05
N LYS A 296 1.17 -19.92 -12.22
CA LYS A 296 2.17 -20.90 -12.66
C LYS A 296 2.72 -21.79 -11.56
N ASN A 297 3.01 -21.19 -10.41
CA ASN A 297 3.79 -21.84 -9.35
C ASN A 297 3.01 -21.98 -8.04
N GLY A 298 1.84 -21.38 -7.91
CA GLY A 298 1.05 -21.40 -6.67
C GLY A 298 1.60 -20.51 -5.56
N ASN A 299 2.70 -19.77 -5.78
CA ASN A 299 3.25 -18.88 -4.79
C ASN A 299 2.31 -17.71 -4.49
N ILE A 300 2.20 -17.33 -3.24
CA ILE A 300 1.41 -16.20 -2.78
C ILE A 300 2.35 -15.21 -2.10
N THR A 301 2.53 -14.04 -2.72
CA THR A 301 3.24 -12.87 -2.17
C THR A 301 2.28 -11.69 -2.16
N HIS A 302 2.36 -10.84 -1.11
CA HIS A 302 1.53 -9.63 -0.97
C HIS A 302 0.00 -9.86 -1.09
N SER A 303 -0.48 -11.04 -0.73
CA SER A 303 -1.92 -11.27 -0.70
C SER A 303 -2.55 -10.59 0.52
N VAL A 304 -3.70 -9.92 0.28
CA VAL A 304 -4.44 -9.23 1.33
C VAL A 304 -5.41 -10.13 2.08
N ASN A 305 -5.87 -11.24 1.47
CA ASN A 305 -6.86 -12.14 2.05
C ASN A 305 -6.33 -13.53 2.44
N LEU A 306 -5.24 -14.00 1.85
CA LEU A 306 -4.62 -15.30 2.17
C LEU A 306 -3.22 -15.13 2.78
N PRO A 307 -2.68 -16.16 3.46
CA PRO A 307 -1.31 -16.11 3.98
C PRO A 307 -0.27 -16.09 2.86
N GLU A 308 0.83 -15.43 3.12
CA GLU A 308 1.98 -15.41 2.21
C GLU A 308 2.73 -16.75 2.28
N VAL A 309 2.82 -17.44 1.16
CA VAL A 309 3.49 -18.73 1.01
C VAL A 309 4.29 -18.74 -0.28
N VAL A 310 5.58 -18.91 -0.15
CA VAL A 310 6.52 -19.05 -1.27
C VAL A 310 7.35 -20.32 -1.05
N GLN A 311 7.40 -21.17 -2.07
CA GLN A 311 8.22 -22.39 -2.05
C GLN A 311 8.82 -22.60 -3.45
N PRO A 312 10.14 -22.71 -3.59
CA PRO A 312 10.77 -23.11 -4.85
C PRO A 312 10.22 -24.44 -5.32
N ARG A 313 10.12 -24.64 -6.64
CA ARG A 313 9.71 -25.93 -7.21
C ARG A 313 10.79 -26.97 -6.96
N ALA A 314 10.44 -28.11 -6.38
CA ALA A 314 11.36 -29.23 -6.13
C ALA A 314 11.29 -30.33 -7.21
N GLY A 315 10.58 -30.10 -8.31
CA GLY A 315 10.20 -31.13 -9.28
C GLY A 315 8.88 -31.81 -8.90
N GLY A 316 8.45 -32.78 -9.68
CA GLY A 316 7.17 -33.46 -9.46
C GLY A 316 5.94 -32.56 -9.69
N LYS A 317 4.83 -32.97 -9.10
CA LYS A 317 3.57 -32.22 -9.12
C LYS A 317 3.41 -31.38 -7.86
N ARG A 318 2.88 -30.18 -8.00
CA ARG A 318 2.55 -29.31 -6.88
C ARG A 318 1.04 -29.34 -6.63
N ILE A 319 0.64 -29.56 -5.41
CA ILE A 319 -0.75 -29.51 -4.95
C ILE A 319 -0.90 -28.29 -4.06
N CYS A 320 -1.81 -27.39 -4.44
CA CYS A 320 -2.10 -26.15 -3.76
C CYS A 320 -3.53 -26.23 -3.21
N ILE A 321 -3.69 -26.02 -1.91
CA ILE A 321 -4.97 -26.20 -1.22
C ILE A 321 -5.29 -24.97 -0.40
N ILE A 322 -6.36 -24.26 -0.76
CA ILE A 322 -6.95 -23.20 0.05
C ILE A 322 -8.01 -23.83 0.95
N HIS A 323 -7.91 -23.63 2.25
CA HIS A 323 -8.83 -24.22 3.22
C HIS A 323 -9.06 -23.32 4.44
N LYS A 324 -10.08 -23.62 5.23
CA LYS A 324 -10.30 -22.97 6.51
C LYS A 324 -9.20 -23.39 7.49
N ASN A 325 -8.83 -22.49 8.37
CA ASN A 325 -7.84 -22.73 9.41
C ASN A 325 -8.49 -23.49 10.59
N GLU A 326 -8.68 -24.80 10.41
CA GLU A 326 -9.32 -25.69 11.38
C GLU A 326 -8.36 -26.80 11.86
N PRO A 327 -8.54 -27.33 13.07
CA PRO A 327 -7.72 -28.44 13.56
C PRO A 327 -7.82 -29.70 12.68
N GLY A 328 -6.71 -30.41 12.53
CA GLY A 328 -6.68 -31.71 11.83
C GLY A 328 -6.58 -31.63 10.31
N MET A 329 -6.55 -30.44 9.70
CA MET A 329 -6.46 -30.28 8.24
C MET A 329 -5.22 -30.93 7.65
N ILE A 330 -4.06 -30.67 8.23
CA ILE A 330 -2.78 -31.23 7.74
C ILE A 330 -2.80 -32.75 7.79
N SER A 331 -3.32 -33.34 8.87
CA SER A 331 -3.42 -34.80 9.01
C SER A 331 -4.32 -35.41 7.93
N GLN A 332 -5.46 -34.79 7.62
CA GLN A 332 -6.37 -35.27 6.58
C GLN A 332 -5.73 -35.16 5.19
N ILE A 333 -5.08 -34.03 4.88
CA ILE A 333 -4.40 -33.80 3.60
C ILE A 333 -3.26 -34.82 3.41
N THR A 334 -2.40 -35.01 4.41
CA THR A 334 -1.27 -35.95 4.33
C THR A 334 -1.72 -37.40 4.29
N ALA A 335 -2.80 -37.78 5.00
CA ALA A 335 -3.37 -39.13 4.93
C ALA A 335 -3.84 -39.47 3.51
N LEU A 336 -4.58 -38.56 2.84
CA LEU A 336 -5.05 -38.78 1.47
C LEU A 336 -3.90 -38.81 0.45
N THR A 337 -2.85 -38.00 0.64
CA THR A 337 -1.65 -38.05 -0.23
C THR A 337 -0.89 -39.37 -0.05
N THR A 338 -0.77 -39.86 1.19
CA THR A 338 -0.15 -41.17 1.50
C THR A 338 -0.97 -42.32 0.92
N GLU A 339 -2.29 -42.30 1.10
CA GLU A 339 -3.22 -43.30 0.54
C GLU A 339 -3.14 -43.36 -1.01
N ALA A 340 -2.90 -42.23 -1.63
CA ALA A 340 -2.67 -42.15 -3.08
C ALA A 340 -1.26 -42.62 -3.50
N GLY A 341 -0.42 -43.09 -2.60
CA GLY A 341 0.93 -43.58 -2.87
C GLY A 341 1.94 -42.49 -3.25
N LEU A 342 1.71 -41.24 -2.85
CA LEU A 342 2.59 -40.12 -3.13
C LEU A 342 3.66 -39.96 -2.05
N ASN A 343 4.88 -39.61 -2.46
CA ASN A 343 5.92 -39.14 -1.58
C ASN A 343 5.94 -37.62 -1.57
N ILE A 344 5.82 -37.02 -0.36
CA ILE A 344 5.86 -35.57 -0.18
C ILE A 344 7.33 -35.14 -0.06
N GLU A 345 7.81 -34.38 -1.04
CA GLU A 345 9.18 -33.85 -1.08
C GLU A 345 9.31 -32.57 -0.26
N ASN A 346 8.33 -31.68 -0.38
CA ASN A 346 8.25 -30.42 0.37
C ASN A 346 6.81 -30.12 0.72
N MET A 347 6.62 -29.51 1.88
CA MET A 347 5.32 -29.05 2.33
C MET A 347 5.44 -27.77 3.13
N VAL A 348 4.57 -26.82 2.86
CA VAL A 348 4.40 -25.61 3.65
C VAL A 348 2.92 -25.36 3.89
N ASN A 349 2.57 -25.03 5.12
CA ASN A 349 1.24 -24.56 5.50
C ASN A 349 1.37 -23.29 6.31
N LYS A 350 0.61 -22.26 5.93
CA LYS A 350 0.49 -21.03 6.71
C LYS A 350 -0.97 -20.63 6.82
N SER A 351 -1.29 -19.91 7.88
CA SER A 351 -2.63 -19.38 8.12
C SER A 351 -2.63 -17.86 8.29
N LYS A 352 -3.74 -17.26 7.94
CA LYS A 352 -4.05 -15.84 8.15
C LYS A 352 -5.50 -15.72 8.56
N LYS A 353 -5.76 -15.37 9.82
CA LYS A 353 -7.10 -15.37 10.42
C LYS A 353 -7.75 -16.76 10.31
N ASN A 354 -8.93 -16.84 9.68
CA ASN A 354 -9.72 -18.07 9.48
C ASN A 354 -9.36 -18.84 8.21
N MET A 355 -8.40 -18.39 7.42
CA MET A 355 -7.97 -19.02 6.17
C MET A 355 -6.57 -19.61 6.31
N ALA A 356 -6.33 -20.70 5.59
CA ALA A 356 -5.02 -21.32 5.48
C ALA A 356 -4.72 -21.70 4.02
N TYR A 357 -3.45 -21.79 3.71
CA TYR A 357 -2.97 -22.24 2.41
C TYR A 357 -1.88 -23.28 2.61
N THR A 358 -2.13 -24.49 2.10
CA THR A 358 -1.17 -25.58 2.08
C THR A 358 -0.66 -25.77 0.66
N MET A 359 0.66 -25.80 0.53
CA MET A 359 1.34 -26.14 -0.71
C MET A 359 2.24 -27.34 -0.44
N LEU A 360 2.16 -28.36 -1.27
CA LEU A 360 3.04 -29.53 -1.19
C LEU A 360 3.52 -29.93 -2.60
N ASP A 361 4.80 -30.28 -2.68
CA ASP A 361 5.40 -30.87 -3.86
C ASP A 361 5.51 -32.39 -3.62
N ALA A 362 4.97 -33.19 -4.52
CA ALA A 362 4.92 -34.63 -4.40
C ALA A 362 5.39 -35.34 -5.68
N THR A 363 6.04 -36.47 -5.47
CA THR A 363 6.39 -37.42 -6.52
C THR A 363 5.45 -38.62 -6.49
N GLY A 364 5.15 -39.17 -7.67
CA GLY A 364 4.17 -40.24 -7.87
C GLY A 364 3.06 -39.84 -8.83
N ALA A 365 2.02 -40.66 -8.92
CA ALA A 365 0.92 -40.46 -9.86
C ALA A 365 -0.16 -39.54 -9.28
N VAL A 366 0.09 -38.23 -9.28
CA VAL A 366 -0.95 -37.24 -8.92
C VAL A 366 -2.01 -37.20 -10.02
N ASN A 367 -3.24 -37.54 -9.67
CA ASN A 367 -4.36 -37.68 -10.59
C ASN A 367 -5.60 -36.88 -10.13
N ALA A 368 -6.62 -36.79 -10.99
CA ALA A 368 -7.87 -36.09 -10.71
C ALA A 368 -8.61 -36.66 -9.49
N ALA A 369 -8.56 -37.98 -9.26
CA ALA A 369 -9.22 -38.62 -8.14
C ALA A 369 -8.69 -38.14 -6.77
N LEU A 370 -7.40 -37.83 -6.67
CA LEU A 370 -6.84 -37.21 -5.46
C LEU A 370 -7.37 -35.79 -5.28
N ALA A 371 -7.45 -35.00 -6.35
CA ALA A 371 -8.00 -33.65 -6.27
C ALA A 371 -9.46 -33.65 -5.80
N GLU A 372 -10.27 -34.60 -6.27
CA GLU A 372 -11.66 -34.80 -5.85
C GLU A 372 -11.74 -35.19 -4.36
N LYS A 373 -10.94 -36.16 -3.90
CA LYS A 373 -10.87 -36.56 -2.50
C LYS A 373 -10.47 -35.40 -1.58
N LEU A 374 -9.46 -34.62 -1.97
CA LEU A 374 -9.02 -33.44 -1.22
C LEU A 374 -10.12 -32.36 -1.18
N SER A 375 -10.81 -32.14 -2.30
CA SER A 375 -11.91 -31.18 -2.38
C SER A 375 -13.15 -31.62 -1.57
N ALA A 376 -13.29 -32.90 -1.30
CA ALA A 376 -14.39 -33.45 -0.49
C ALA A 376 -14.21 -33.22 1.02
N ILE A 377 -13.03 -32.79 1.47
CA ILE A 377 -12.82 -32.38 2.87
C ILE A 377 -13.65 -31.09 3.13
N PRO A 378 -14.58 -31.07 4.10
CA PRO A 378 -15.53 -29.95 4.26
C PRO A 378 -14.90 -28.57 4.44
N ALA A 379 -13.70 -28.49 5.02
CA ALA A 379 -12.98 -27.25 5.23
C ALA A 379 -12.12 -26.81 4.03
N VAL A 380 -11.99 -27.65 2.99
CA VAL A 380 -11.27 -27.31 1.75
C VAL A 380 -12.17 -26.48 0.85
N ILE A 381 -11.63 -25.36 0.36
CA ILE A 381 -12.34 -24.40 -0.51
C ILE A 381 -11.92 -24.61 -1.96
N ARG A 382 -10.62 -24.79 -2.20
CA ARG A 382 -10.10 -24.95 -3.56
C ARG A 382 -8.83 -25.81 -3.57
N VAL A 383 -8.77 -26.73 -4.53
CA VAL A 383 -7.58 -27.53 -4.83
C VAL A 383 -7.10 -27.23 -6.24
N ARG A 384 -5.79 -27.06 -6.41
CA ARG A 384 -5.13 -26.89 -7.72
C ARG A 384 -3.94 -27.85 -7.81
N ILE A 385 -3.79 -28.50 -8.96
CA ILE A 385 -2.60 -29.30 -9.29
C ILE A 385 -1.83 -28.57 -10.40
N LEU A 386 -0.54 -28.35 -10.15
CA LEU A 386 0.37 -27.60 -11.05
C LEU A 386 1.52 -28.48 -11.55
#